data_42d0e335457f12eeb3d7a9b30f65a466
#
_entry.id   42d0e335457f12eeb3d7a9b30f65a466
#
_cell.length_a   1.000
_cell.length_b   1.000
_cell.length_c   1.000
_cell.angle_alpha   90.00
_cell.angle_beta   90.00
_cell.angle_gamma   90.00
#
_symmetry.space_group_name_H-M   'P 1'
#
loop_
_entity.id
_entity.type
_entity.pdbx_description
1 polymer ?
#
loop_
_entity_poly.entity_id
_entity_poly.type
_entity_poly.pdbx_seq_one_letter_code
_entity_poly.pdbx_strand_id
1 'polypeptide(L)'
;MRDRRDLDPEAIRQTLERERDELLEMSTAAADERRPVELDQQSVGRLSRMDALQVQAMAKALEVRRQGRLQRIEVALRRLEDGDYGYCAECGKEIPAKRLAIDPTIARCVNCAD
;
A
#
# COMPACT_ATOMS: atom_id res chain seq x y z
N MET A 1 18.34 8.76 18.02
CA MET A 1 16.91 8.43 17.86
C MET A 1 16.06 9.43 18.60
N ARG A 2 15.07 9.99 17.94
CA ARG A 2 14.14 10.94 18.56
C ARG A 2 13.19 10.18 19.49
N ASP A 3 12.89 10.79 20.62
CA ASP A 3 12.10 10.15 21.67
C ASP A 3 10.65 10.65 21.64
N ARG A 4 9.76 9.86 21.04
CA ARG A 4 8.32 10.11 21.03
C ARG A 4 7.61 9.11 21.93
N ARG A 5 7.26 9.54 23.11
CA ARG A 5 6.61 8.68 24.11
C ARG A 5 5.13 8.43 23.82
N ASP A 6 4.53 9.24 22.95
CA ASP A 6 3.14 9.08 22.53
C ASP A 6 2.94 8.04 21.43
N LEU A 7 4.03 7.43 20.94
CA LEU A 7 3.99 6.36 19.94
C LEU A 7 4.59 5.08 20.50
N ASP A 8 4.01 3.95 20.14
CA ASP A 8 4.53 2.63 20.45
C ASP A 8 5.12 2.03 19.16
N PRO A 9 6.45 2.12 18.95
CA PRO A 9 7.07 1.66 17.71
C PRO A 9 6.82 0.19 17.43
N GLU A 10 6.80 -0.65 18.46
CA GLU A 10 6.59 -2.09 18.27
C GLU A 10 5.17 -2.40 17.81
N ALA A 11 4.17 -1.74 18.41
CA ALA A 11 2.78 -1.91 17.99
C ALA A 11 2.58 -1.42 16.55
N ILE A 12 3.19 -0.28 16.20
CA ILE A 12 3.13 0.28 14.84
C ILE A 12 3.77 -0.70 13.85
N ARG A 13 4.94 -1.24 14.19
CA ARG A 13 5.62 -2.20 13.34
C ARG A 13 4.77 -3.43 13.09
N GLN A 14 4.15 -3.98 14.11
CA GLN A 14 3.28 -5.16 13.99
C GLN A 14 2.09 -4.87 13.09
N THR A 15 1.48 -3.70 13.23
CA THR A 15 0.35 -3.27 12.38
C THR A 15 0.78 -3.18 10.91
N LEU A 16 1.92 -2.57 10.64
CA LEU A 16 2.45 -2.43 9.29
C LEU A 16 2.81 -3.79 8.69
N GLU A 17 3.47 -4.65 9.44
CA GLU A 17 3.84 -5.98 8.97
C GLU A 17 2.62 -6.84 8.67
N ARG A 18 1.58 -6.75 9.50
CA ARG A 18 0.33 -7.47 9.26
C ARG A 18 -0.33 -7.01 7.97
N GLU A 19 -0.43 -5.71 7.76
CA GLU A 19 -1.01 -5.17 6.52
C GLU A 19 -0.18 -5.59 5.31
N ARG A 20 1.14 -5.53 5.42
CA ARG A 20 2.04 -6.00 4.36
C ARG A 20 1.74 -7.43 3.97
N ASP A 21 1.66 -8.32 4.98
CA ASP A 21 1.46 -9.74 4.74
C ASP A 21 0.08 -10.00 4.10
N GLU A 22 -0.96 -9.30 4.56
CA GLU A 22 -2.29 -9.40 3.97
C GLU A 22 -2.29 -8.95 2.50
N LEU A 23 -1.62 -7.84 2.19
CA LEU A 23 -1.53 -7.33 0.83
C LEU A 23 -0.76 -8.29 -0.08
N LEU A 24 0.31 -8.91 0.42
CA LEU A 24 1.07 -9.90 -0.34
C LEU A 24 0.23 -11.14 -0.64
N GLU A 25 -0.56 -11.60 0.32
CA GLU A 25 -1.49 -12.71 0.10
C GLU A 25 -2.54 -12.35 -0.96
N MET A 26 -3.09 -11.15 -0.90
CA MET A 26 -4.07 -10.68 -1.87
C MET A 26 -3.47 -10.60 -3.27
N SER A 27 -2.24 -10.14 -3.40
CA SER A 27 -1.53 -10.09 -4.68
C SER A 27 -1.34 -11.49 -5.26
N THR A 28 -0.95 -12.44 -4.44
CA THR A 28 -0.76 -13.82 -4.87
C THR A 28 -2.08 -14.45 -5.28
N ALA A 29 -3.13 -14.29 -4.47
CA ALA A 29 -4.45 -14.85 -4.76
C ALA A 29 -5.06 -14.28 -6.03
N ALA A 30 -4.79 -13.02 -6.34
CA ALA A 30 -5.34 -12.33 -7.51
C ALA A 30 -4.46 -12.45 -8.76
N ALA A 31 -3.39 -13.23 -8.70
CA ALA A 31 -2.44 -13.34 -9.82
C ALA A 31 -3.10 -13.82 -11.10
N ASP A 32 -4.02 -14.77 -11.00
CA ASP A 32 -4.72 -15.32 -12.17
C ASP A 32 -5.57 -14.27 -12.88
N GLU A 33 -6.15 -13.33 -12.14
CA GLU A 33 -6.98 -12.27 -12.71
C GLU A 33 -6.16 -11.27 -13.53
N ARG A 34 -4.86 -11.19 -13.28
CA ARG A 34 -3.95 -10.29 -13.99
C ARG A 34 -3.29 -10.91 -15.20
N ARG A 35 -3.53 -12.20 -15.45
CA ARG A 35 -2.95 -12.86 -16.63
C ARG A 35 -3.46 -12.22 -17.90
N PRO A 36 -2.64 -12.21 -18.97
CA PRO A 36 -3.11 -11.78 -20.28
C PRO A 36 -4.34 -12.55 -20.69
N VAL A 37 -5.33 -11.84 -21.24
CA VAL A 37 -6.56 -12.46 -21.72
C VAL A 37 -6.25 -13.26 -22.97
N GLU A 38 -6.49 -14.58 -22.91
CA GLU A 38 -6.43 -15.44 -24.08
C GLU A 38 -7.82 -15.42 -24.73
N LEU A 39 -7.84 -14.97 -25.97
CA LEU A 39 -9.09 -14.86 -26.71
C LEU A 39 -9.24 -16.06 -27.63
N ASP A 40 -10.11 -16.98 -27.28
CA ASP A 40 -10.51 -18.05 -28.16
C ASP A 40 -11.55 -17.49 -29.14
N GLN A 41 -11.13 -17.28 -30.36
CA GLN A 41 -11.97 -16.64 -31.39
C GLN A 41 -13.20 -17.44 -31.77
N GLN A 42 -13.23 -18.73 -31.47
CA GLN A 42 -14.35 -19.60 -31.84
C GLN A 42 -15.47 -19.61 -30.79
N SER A 43 -15.14 -19.38 -29.52
CA SER A 43 -16.09 -19.55 -28.42
C SER A 43 -16.50 -18.27 -27.74
N VAL A 44 -15.83 -17.13 -28.03
CA VAL A 44 -16.05 -15.89 -27.30
C VAL A 44 -16.58 -14.81 -28.22
N GLY A 45 -17.78 -14.29 -27.95
CA GLY A 45 -18.36 -13.16 -28.66
C GLY A 45 -17.65 -11.86 -28.33
N ARG A 46 -17.87 -10.85 -29.15
CA ARG A 46 -17.23 -9.53 -29.01
C ARG A 46 -17.44 -8.91 -27.63
N LEU A 47 -18.69 -8.98 -27.10
CA LEU A 47 -19.00 -8.43 -25.77
C LEU A 47 -18.25 -9.16 -24.66
N SER A 48 -18.15 -10.49 -24.76
CA SER A 48 -17.41 -11.28 -23.77
C SER A 48 -15.93 -10.96 -23.77
N ARG A 49 -15.36 -10.65 -24.92
CA ARG A 49 -13.94 -10.23 -25.03
C ARG A 49 -13.73 -8.88 -24.35
N MET A 50 -14.65 -7.94 -24.58
CA MET A 50 -14.57 -6.63 -23.95
C MET A 50 -14.69 -6.74 -22.43
N ASP A 51 -15.62 -7.57 -21.95
CA ASP A 51 -15.77 -7.80 -20.51
C ASP A 51 -14.52 -8.42 -19.90
N ALA A 52 -13.93 -9.42 -20.56
CA ALA A 52 -12.71 -10.06 -20.07
C ALA A 52 -11.54 -9.08 -19.99
N LEU A 53 -11.38 -8.23 -21.00
CA LEU A 53 -10.35 -7.20 -21.02
C LEU A 53 -10.58 -6.15 -19.93
N GLN A 54 -11.83 -5.80 -19.67
CA GLN A 54 -12.19 -4.85 -18.64
C GLN A 54 -11.89 -5.41 -17.25
N VAL A 55 -12.23 -6.67 -16.99
CA VAL A 55 -11.91 -7.34 -15.73
C VAL A 55 -10.39 -7.37 -15.51
N GLN A 56 -9.64 -7.70 -16.55
CA GLN A 56 -8.17 -7.71 -16.48
C GLN A 56 -7.61 -6.31 -16.16
N ALA A 57 -8.15 -5.27 -16.81
CA ALA A 57 -7.70 -3.90 -16.59
C ALA A 57 -7.97 -3.46 -15.13
N MET A 58 -9.12 -3.83 -14.58
CA MET A 58 -9.46 -3.55 -13.18
C MET A 58 -8.53 -4.29 -12.23
N ALA A 59 -8.24 -5.56 -12.52
CA ALA A 59 -7.33 -6.36 -11.70
C ALA A 59 -5.92 -5.76 -11.68
N LYS A 60 -5.44 -5.29 -12.82
CA LYS A 60 -4.14 -4.62 -12.91
C LYS A 60 -4.12 -3.31 -12.13
N ALA A 61 -5.20 -2.53 -12.20
CA ALA A 61 -5.30 -1.27 -11.46
C ALA A 61 -5.27 -1.50 -9.96
N LEU A 62 -5.98 -2.53 -9.47
CA LEU A 62 -5.95 -2.91 -8.06
C LEU A 62 -4.55 -3.33 -7.62
N GLU A 63 -3.84 -4.07 -8.47
CA GLU A 63 -2.48 -4.50 -8.16
C GLU A 63 -1.53 -3.30 -8.06
N VAL A 64 -1.66 -2.33 -8.95
CA VAL A 64 -0.85 -1.10 -8.88
C VAL A 64 -1.06 -0.40 -7.54
N ARG A 65 -2.31 -0.33 -7.07
CA ARG A 65 -2.63 0.26 -5.75
C ARG A 65 -1.99 -0.54 -4.62
N ARG A 66 -2.07 -1.87 -4.68
CA ARG A 66 -1.45 -2.74 -3.67
C ARG A 66 0.06 -2.54 -3.62
N GLN A 67 0.71 -2.48 -4.77
CA GLN A 67 2.15 -2.28 -4.84
C GLN A 67 2.56 -0.89 -4.30
N GLY A 68 1.77 0.14 -4.61
CA GLY A 68 2.01 1.47 -4.05
C GLY A 68 1.89 1.49 -2.54
N ARG A 69 0.89 0.81 -1.98
CA ARG A 69 0.72 0.70 -0.52
C ARG A 69 1.87 -0.08 0.11
N LEU A 70 2.28 -1.19 -0.52
CA LEU A 70 3.41 -1.99 -0.04
C LEU A 70 4.69 -1.17 0.03
N GLN A 71 4.95 -0.32 -0.96
CA GLN A 71 6.11 0.56 -0.95
C GLN A 71 6.06 1.55 0.21
N ARG A 72 4.88 2.13 0.47
CA ARG A 72 4.73 3.05 1.61
C ARG A 72 4.94 2.34 2.94
N ILE A 73 4.48 1.10 3.07
CA ILE A 73 4.70 0.30 4.27
C ILE A 73 6.21 0.03 4.45
N GLU A 74 6.91 -0.33 3.38
CA GLU A 74 8.35 -0.58 3.45
C GLU A 74 9.12 0.65 3.90
N VAL A 75 8.77 1.82 3.37
CA VAL A 75 9.39 3.08 3.78
C VAL A 75 9.11 3.35 5.27
N ALA A 76 7.87 3.14 5.72
CA ALA A 76 7.50 3.36 7.11
C ALA A 76 8.27 2.42 8.05
N LEU A 77 8.41 1.15 7.68
CA LEU A 77 9.17 0.18 8.46
C LEU A 77 10.65 0.57 8.55
N ARG A 78 11.22 1.05 7.45
CA ARG A 78 12.61 1.53 7.44
C ARG A 78 12.78 2.74 8.33
N ARG A 79 11.82 3.68 8.30
CA ARG A 79 11.87 4.87 9.15
C ARG A 79 11.76 4.51 10.63
N LEU A 80 11.02 3.47 10.97
CA LEU A 80 10.98 2.93 12.33
C LEU A 80 12.36 2.44 12.77
N GLU A 81 13.04 1.70 11.91
CA GLU A 81 14.40 1.22 12.18
C GLU A 81 15.39 2.37 12.36
N ASP A 82 15.27 3.39 11.52
CA ASP A 82 16.19 4.53 11.51
C ASP A 82 15.89 5.54 12.62
N GLY A 83 14.76 5.40 13.31
CA GLY A 83 14.36 6.35 14.36
C GLY A 83 13.72 7.63 13.84
N ASP A 84 13.35 7.68 12.56
CA ASP A 84 12.74 8.85 11.92
C ASP A 84 11.23 8.79 11.83
N TYR A 85 10.63 7.68 12.20
CA TYR A 85 9.19 7.52 12.12
C TYR A 85 8.46 8.54 13.00
N GLY A 86 7.35 9.07 12.48
CA GLY A 86 6.53 10.03 13.21
C GLY A 86 6.92 11.48 12.99
N TYR A 87 7.97 11.73 12.21
CA TYR A 87 8.42 13.07 11.86
C TYR A 87 8.28 13.28 10.36
N CYS A 88 7.89 14.50 9.98
CA CYS A 88 7.72 14.84 8.57
C CYS A 88 9.04 14.71 7.82
N ALA A 89 9.01 13.99 6.69
CA ALA A 89 10.19 13.78 5.86
C ALA A 89 10.70 15.07 5.22
N GLU A 90 9.83 16.07 5.07
CA GLU A 90 10.17 17.35 4.44
C GLU A 90 10.66 18.39 5.45
N CYS A 91 9.93 18.61 6.53
CA CYS A 91 10.22 19.72 7.48
C CYS A 91 10.69 19.25 8.85
N GLY A 92 10.64 17.97 9.14
CA GLY A 92 11.11 17.41 10.40
C GLY A 92 10.19 17.61 11.61
N LYS A 93 9.03 18.25 11.43
CA LYS A 93 8.09 18.46 12.53
C LYS A 93 7.37 17.16 12.86
N GLU A 94 6.93 17.04 14.11
CA GLU A 94 6.17 15.87 14.53
C GLU A 94 4.85 15.76 13.77
N ILE A 95 4.52 14.55 13.34
CA ILE A 95 3.21 14.23 12.79
C ILE A 95 2.32 13.82 13.96
N PRO A 96 1.12 14.40 14.10
CA PRO A 96 0.24 14.05 15.22
C PRO A 96 -0.06 12.56 15.28
N ALA A 97 -0.05 12.00 16.49
CA ALA A 97 -0.34 10.59 16.71
C ALA A 97 -1.70 10.19 16.13
N LYS A 98 -2.68 11.07 16.15
CA LYS A 98 -4.00 10.81 15.58
C LYS A 98 -3.96 10.55 14.09
N ARG A 99 -3.13 11.28 13.34
CA ARG A 99 -2.95 11.06 11.91
C ARG A 99 -2.28 9.72 11.63
N LEU A 100 -1.27 9.39 12.43
CA LEU A 100 -0.55 8.13 12.30
C LEU A 100 -1.45 6.93 12.66
N ALA A 101 -2.41 7.13 13.56
CA ALA A 101 -3.37 6.08 13.91
C ALA A 101 -4.34 5.80 12.75
N ILE A 102 -4.70 6.84 11.98
CA ILE A 102 -5.56 6.68 10.80
C ILE A 102 -4.79 6.00 9.67
N ASP A 103 -3.55 6.44 9.41
CA ASP A 103 -2.70 5.85 8.38
C ASP A 103 -1.24 5.84 8.87
N PRO A 104 -0.75 4.69 9.33
CA PRO A 104 0.60 4.59 9.87
C PRO A 104 1.71 4.76 8.82
N THR A 105 1.38 4.86 7.53
CA THR A 105 2.38 5.10 6.49
C THR A 105 2.60 6.58 6.18
N ILE A 106 1.88 7.48 6.84
CA ILE A 106 2.02 8.92 6.60
C ILE A 106 3.46 9.34 6.96
N ALA A 107 4.13 9.99 6.01
CA ALA A 107 5.51 10.46 6.16
C ALA A 107 5.63 11.98 6.08
N ARG A 108 4.53 12.71 5.86
CA ARG A 108 4.52 14.16 5.72
C ARG A 108 3.43 14.77 6.59
N CYS A 109 3.74 15.94 7.16
CA CYS A 109 2.76 16.68 7.94
C CYS A 109 1.71 17.33 7.04
N VAL A 110 0.63 17.86 7.63
CA VAL A 110 -0.48 18.50 6.89
C VAL A 110 0.03 19.60 5.97
N ASN A 111 1.01 20.36 6.42
CA ASN A 111 1.53 21.50 5.66
C ASN A 111 2.42 21.10 4.49
N CYS A 112 3.01 19.91 4.52
CA CYS A 112 3.88 19.39 3.46
C CYS A 112 3.20 18.38 2.56
N ALA A 113 2.06 17.83 2.98
CA ALA A 113 1.29 16.88 2.17
C ALA A 113 0.51 17.62 1.09
N ASP A 114 0.46 17.04 -0.08
CA ASP A 114 -0.35 17.59 -1.19
C ASP A 114 -1.83 17.25 -1.02
#